data_94c3fe0a4d86152fbb61e14e217fab6b
#
_entry.id   94c3fe0a4d86152fbb61e14e217fab6b
#
_cell.length_a   1.000
_cell.length_b   1.000
_cell.length_c   1.000
_cell.angle_alpha   90.00
_cell.angle_beta   90.00
_cell.angle_gamma   90.00
#
_symmetry.space_group_name_H-M   'P 1'
#
loop_
_entity.id
_entity.type
_entity.pdbx_description
1 polymer ?
#
loop_
_entity_poly.entity_id
_entity_poly.type
_entity_poly.pdbx_seq_one_letter_code
_entity_poly.pdbx_strand_id
1 'polypeptide(L)'
;KLNPTAPFLDLREGEIDTLLQNTARRSERWRKMRVAGENEETIWASFKKPVPMEVFSWKGDRDTIMTPLDSIRYYKHFLRASMMSMNPLTGHVKAWVGGFNYKHFQFDQVYQGRRQIGSTFKPFLYATAIDQLRLSPCDILPDALFCIEPMMHGNVDAWCPKNSGNKYGQMRTLKNALANSVNTVSARLMDKVGPRPVINLARKMGITSYLPRVPSIALGTPDISLFEMVGAYSTFANKGIYVKPIMISRIEDKNGTVLFEVVPETTDVLSEESAYVTVDLLKGVTESGSGIRLRHQGADEANYAYKNVVTGYPYQFQNPIAGKTGTTQNQSDGWFMGMVPNLVTGVWVGGDDRAVHFEDIAFGQGATMALPIWAMYMRGAYEIPELGISLEDFEAPEKLTIPIDCQQETPINGLNKENKKEDLEGLGF
;
A
#
# COMPACT_ATOMS: atom_id res chain seq x y z
N LYS A 1 -7.55 12.34 31.59
CA LYS A 1 -8.92 12.18 31.07
C LYS A 1 -8.79 11.59 29.67
N LEU A 2 -9.39 10.44 29.40
CA LEU A 2 -9.46 9.88 28.05
C LEU A 2 -10.22 10.89 27.17
N ASN A 3 -9.71 11.15 25.95
CA ASN A 3 -10.43 11.96 24.97
C ASN A 3 -11.82 11.34 24.74
N PRO A 4 -12.92 12.05 24.97
CA PRO A 4 -14.28 11.50 24.84
C PRO A 4 -14.61 11.05 23.42
N THR A 5 -13.92 11.58 22.41
CA THR A 5 -14.09 11.19 21.00
C THR A 5 -13.22 9.99 20.58
N ALA A 6 -12.25 9.55 21.43
CA ALA A 6 -11.40 8.41 21.08
C ALA A 6 -12.24 7.14 20.77
N PRO A 7 -11.84 6.35 19.78
CA PRO A 7 -10.61 6.47 18.96
C PRO A 7 -10.77 7.35 17.70
N PHE A 8 -11.87 8.07 17.56
CA PHE A 8 -12.20 8.86 16.36
C PHE A 8 -11.66 10.29 16.50
N LEU A 9 -10.83 10.74 15.56
CA LEU A 9 -10.19 12.05 15.64
C LEU A 9 -11.01 13.17 14.98
N ASP A 10 -11.60 12.88 13.81
CA ASP A 10 -12.22 13.91 12.97
C ASP A 10 -13.75 13.93 13.08
N LEU A 11 -14.34 13.10 13.96
CA LEU A 11 -15.80 13.00 14.09
C LEU A 11 -16.32 13.78 15.29
N ARG A 12 -17.44 14.43 15.10
CA ARG A 12 -18.25 15.02 16.17
C ARG A 12 -19.02 13.91 16.91
N GLU A 13 -19.46 14.17 18.13
CA GLU A 13 -20.13 13.19 18.97
C GLU A 13 -21.34 12.55 18.28
N GLY A 14 -22.22 13.32 17.63
CA GLY A 14 -23.36 12.77 16.88
C GLY A 14 -23.00 11.92 15.65
N GLU A 15 -21.86 12.19 15.02
CA GLU A 15 -21.33 11.37 13.91
C GLU A 15 -20.77 10.05 14.44
N ILE A 16 -20.11 10.07 15.60
CA ILE A 16 -19.65 8.88 16.31
C ILE A 16 -20.82 7.98 16.68
N ASP A 17 -21.88 8.57 17.24
CA ASP A 17 -23.09 7.82 17.60
C ASP A 17 -23.71 7.16 16.37
N THR A 18 -23.82 7.89 15.27
CA THR A 18 -24.31 7.34 13.99
C THR A 18 -23.45 6.17 13.50
N LEU A 19 -22.13 6.30 13.57
CA LEU A 19 -21.19 5.25 13.18
C LEU A 19 -21.33 4.00 14.05
N LEU A 20 -21.40 4.16 15.37
CA LEU A 20 -21.58 3.07 16.34
C LEU A 20 -22.92 2.37 16.13
N GLN A 21 -24.02 3.13 15.90
CA GLN A 21 -25.34 2.60 15.60
C GLN A 21 -25.33 1.79 14.30
N ASN A 22 -24.71 2.30 13.23
CA ASN A 22 -24.60 1.57 11.97
C ASN A 22 -23.81 0.27 12.14
N THR A 23 -22.76 0.27 12.97
CA THR A 23 -22.00 -0.94 13.29
C THR A 23 -22.85 -1.92 14.10
N ALA A 24 -23.61 -1.43 15.09
CA ALA A 24 -24.52 -2.25 15.90
C ALA A 24 -25.59 -2.94 15.04
N ARG A 25 -26.18 -2.23 14.08
CA ARG A 25 -27.17 -2.82 13.13
C ARG A 25 -26.61 -3.94 12.27
N ARG A 26 -25.31 -3.95 12.00
CA ARG A 26 -24.61 -5.02 11.24
C ARG A 26 -24.16 -6.19 12.12
N SER A 27 -24.26 -6.07 13.45
CA SER A 27 -23.78 -7.09 14.38
C SER A 27 -24.66 -8.33 14.39
N GLU A 28 -24.08 -9.45 14.83
CA GLU A 28 -24.81 -10.72 14.99
C GLU A 28 -25.92 -10.61 16.04
N ARG A 29 -25.70 -9.85 17.13
CA ARG A 29 -26.72 -9.56 18.15
C ARG A 29 -27.96 -8.94 17.52
N TRP A 30 -27.78 -7.88 16.72
CA TRP A 30 -28.88 -7.22 16.02
C TRP A 30 -29.64 -8.20 15.12
N ARG A 31 -28.93 -8.96 14.29
CA ARG A 31 -29.51 -9.93 13.37
C ARG A 31 -30.31 -11.00 14.11
N LYS A 32 -29.75 -11.59 15.18
CA LYS A 32 -30.44 -12.62 15.98
C LYS A 32 -31.75 -12.09 16.59
N MET A 33 -31.73 -10.89 17.17
CA MET A 33 -32.93 -10.30 17.78
C MET A 33 -33.99 -9.94 16.72
N ARG A 34 -33.57 -9.44 15.55
CA ARG A 34 -34.51 -9.19 14.43
C ARG A 34 -35.18 -10.49 13.95
N VAL A 35 -34.44 -11.58 13.82
CA VAL A 35 -34.97 -12.89 13.44
C VAL A 35 -35.92 -13.43 14.51
N ALA A 36 -35.67 -13.15 15.80
CA ALA A 36 -36.56 -13.50 16.91
C ALA A 36 -37.85 -12.65 16.97
N GLY A 37 -38.01 -11.65 16.07
CA GLY A 37 -39.22 -10.81 16.00
C GLY A 37 -39.20 -9.62 16.94
N GLU A 38 -38.08 -9.34 17.59
CA GLU A 38 -37.98 -8.17 18.49
C GLU A 38 -38.13 -6.85 17.73
N ASN A 39 -38.76 -5.87 18.36
CA ASN A 39 -38.87 -4.53 17.80
C ASN A 39 -37.58 -3.75 17.99
N GLU A 40 -37.41 -2.67 17.23
CA GLU A 40 -36.16 -1.90 17.20
C GLU A 40 -35.83 -1.26 18.56
N GLU A 41 -36.84 -0.83 19.31
CA GLU A 41 -36.69 -0.22 20.64
C GLU A 41 -36.08 -1.23 21.64
N THR A 42 -36.63 -2.45 21.70
CA THR A 42 -36.12 -3.55 22.52
C THR A 42 -34.71 -3.91 22.16
N ILE A 43 -34.40 -3.95 20.86
CA ILE A 43 -33.03 -4.24 20.38
C ILE A 43 -32.08 -3.16 20.90
N TRP A 44 -32.39 -1.88 20.72
CA TRP A 44 -31.54 -0.78 21.22
C TRP A 44 -31.38 -0.78 22.73
N ALA A 45 -32.45 -1.08 23.49
CA ALA A 45 -32.36 -1.23 24.93
C ALA A 45 -31.33 -2.30 25.32
N SER A 46 -31.26 -3.43 24.56
CA SER A 46 -30.30 -4.49 24.78
C SER A 46 -28.84 -4.05 24.54
N PHE A 47 -28.60 -3.11 23.62
CA PHE A 47 -27.27 -2.57 23.35
C PHE A 47 -26.76 -1.61 24.43
N LYS A 48 -27.67 -1.03 25.22
CA LYS A 48 -27.35 -0.11 26.31
C LYS A 48 -27.25 -0.81 27.67
N LYS A 49 -27.65 -2.08 27.79
CA LYS A 49 -27.60 -2.84 29.03
C LYS A 49 -26.25 -3.51 29.20
N PRO A 50 -25.51 -3.27 30.32
CA PRO A 50 -24.24 -3.99 30.59
C PRO A 50 -24.46 -5.50 30.69
N VAL A 51 -23.58 -6.27 30.07
CA VAL A 51 -23.56 -7.74 30.09
C VAL A 51 -22.16 -8.24 30.29
N PRO A 52 -21.97 -9.41 30.95
CA PRO A 52 -20.68 -10.09 30.98
C PRO A 52 -20.24 -10.48 29.57
N MET A 53 -18.97 -10.23 29.26
CA MET A 53 -18.39 -10.62 27.98
C MET A 53 -16.87 -10.78 28.10
N GLU A 54 -16.32 -11.64 27.27
CA GLU A 54 -14.90 -11.77 27.05
C GLU A 54 -14.48 -10.83 25.90
N VAL A 55 -13.43 -10.05 26.07
CA VAL A 55 -12.90 -9.14 25.06
C VAL A 55 -11.42 -9.36 24.83
N PHE A 56 -10.97 -9.12 23.61
CA PHE A 56 -9.56 -9.18 23.23
C PHE A 56 -8.74 -8.14 23.99
N SER A 57 -7.54 -8.53 24.45
CA SER A 57 -6.47 -7.59 24.77
C SER A 57 -5.11 -8.16 24.36
N TRP A 58 -4.11 -7.29 24.16
CA TRP A 58 -2.74 -7.71 23.81
C TRP A 58 -2.04 -8.55 24.91
N LYS A 59 -2.63 -8.60 26.10
CA LYS A 59 -2.14 -9.41 27.24
C LYS A 59 -2.93 -10.72 27.44
N GLY A 60 -3.77 -11.06 26.47
CA GLY A 60 -4.73 -12.18 26.54
C GLY A 60 -6.17 -11.68 26.68
N ASP A 61 -7.12 -12.58 26.45
CA ASP A 61 -8.53 -12.28 26.58
C ASP A 61 -8.88 -11.91 28.01
N ARG A 62 -9.84 -11.01 28.17
CA ARG A 62 -10.23 -10.47 29.46
C ARG A 62 -11.76 -10.50 29.66
N ASP A 63 -12.20 -11.09 30.75
CA ASP A 63 -13.58 -10.99 31.20
C ASP A 63 -13.88 -9.58 31.71
N THR A 64 -15.01 -9.03 31.28
CA THR A 64 -15.44 -7.69 31.65
C THR A 64 -16.96 -7.59 31.62
N ILE A 65 -17.48 -6.53 32.24
CA ILE A 65 -18.90 -6.15 32.17
C ILE A 65 -18.97 -4.80 31.47
N MET A 66 -19.57 -4.76 30.27
CA MET A 66 -19.78 -3.53 29.52
C MET A 66 -21.03 -3.63 28.65
N THR A 67 -21.49 -2.50 28.12
CA THR A 67 -22.59 -2.53 27.17
C THR A 67 -22.09 -3.06 25.81
N PRO A 68 -22.96 -3.73 25.02
CA PRO A 68 -22.60 -4.11 23.66
C PRO A 68 -22.17 -2.91 22.77
N LEU A 69 -22.72 -1.72 23.02
CA LEU A 69 -22.33 -0.50 22.31
C LEU A 69 -20.91 -0.06 22.68
N ASP A 70 -20.56 -0.12 23.98
CA ASP A 70 -19.19 0.17 24.44
C ASP A 70 -18.18 -0.86 23.91
N SER A 71 -18.59 -2.14 23.79
CA SER A 71 -17.72 -3.15 23.21
C SER A 71 -17.43 -2.86 21.73
N ILE A 72 -18.38 -2.37 20.95
CA ILE A 72 -18.16 -1.92 19.57
C ILE A 72 -17.11 -0.78 19.55
N ARG A 73 -17.27 0.22 20.39
CA ARG A 73 -16.30 1.33 20.53
C ARG A 73 -14.91 0.79 20.96
N TYR A 74 -14.86 -0.12 21.91
CA TYR A 74 -13.62 -0.76 22.37
C TYR A 74 -12.86 -1.44 21.22
N TYR A 75 -13.56 -2.23 20.39
CA TYR A 75 -12.95 -2.91 19.26
C TYR A 75 -12.48 -1.96 18.15
N LYS A 76 -13.02 -0.74 18.05
CA LYS A 76 -12.55 0.28 17.11
C LYS A 76 -11.18 0.88 17.48
N HIS A 77 -10.70 0.71 18.73
CA HIS A 77 -9.38 1.15 19.16
C HIS A 77 -8.23 0.29 18.58
N PHE A 78 -8.52 -0.93 18.14
CA PHE A 78 -7.48 -1.82 17.62
C PHE A 78 -7.23 -1.58 16.15
N LEU A 79 -5.99 -1.27 15.79
CA LEU A 79 -5.57 -1.30 14.40
C LEU A 79 -5.70 -2.74 13.87
N ARG A 80 -6.04 -2.85 12.61
CA ARG A 80 -6.03 -4.10 11.85
C ARG A 80 -4.73 -4.18 11.09
N ALA A 81 -4.26 -5.39 10.85
CA ALA A 81 -3.11 -5.66 10.00
C ALA A 81 -3.39 -6.88 9.14
N SER A 82 -2.87 -6.86 7.92
CA SER A 82 -2.88 -8.02 7.03
C SER A 82 -1.59 -8.10 6.24
N MET A 83 -1.23 -9.32 5.85
CA MET A 83 -0.04 -9.61 5.07
C MET A 83 -0.31 -10.73 4.09
N MET A 84 0.26 -10.62 2.90
CA MET A 84 0.30 -11.68 1.91
C MET A 84 1.67 -11.72 1.26
N SER A 85 2.19 -12.93 1.07
CA SER A 85 3.40 -13.19 0.28
C SER A 85 3.12 -14.14 -0.86
N MET A 86 3.76 -13.93 -2.00
CA MET A 86 3.60 -14.73 -3.20
C MET A 86 4.94 -14.90 -3.93
N ASN A 87 5.16 -16.08 -4.47
CA ASN A 87 6.25 -16.29 -5.42
C ASN A 87 5.82 -15.72 -6.79
N PRO A 88 6.54 -14.70 -7.32
CA PRO A 88 6.13 -14.02 -8.55
C PRO A 88 6.22 -14.90 -9.81
N LEU A 89 7.12 -15.89 -9.82
CA LEU A 89 7.35 -16.76 -10.98
C LEU A 89 6.25 -17.83 -11.11
N THR A 90 5.81 -18.39 -9.99
CA THR A 90 4.87 -19.52 -9.98
C THR A 90 3.43 -19.12 -9.65
N GLY A 91 3.22 -17.92 -9.13
CA GLY A 91 1.92 -17.49 -8.63
C GLY A 91 1.53 -18.05 -7.25
N HIS A 92 2.32 -18.96 -6.68
CA HIS A 92 1.97 -19.60 -5.42
C HIS A 92 1.97 -18.61 -4.25
N VAL A 93 0.86 -18.53 -3.54
CA VAL A 93 0.78 -17.82 -2.27
C VAL A 93 1.57 -18.57 -1.23
N LYS A 94 2.52 -17.88 -0.57
CA LYS A 94 3.44 -18.46 0.42
C LYS A 94 3.03 -18.15 1.85
N ALA A 95 2.42 -16.99 2.10
CA ALA A 95 1.89 -16.62 3.40
C ALA A 95 0.62 -15.79 3.22
N TRP A 96 -0.32 -15.98 4.16
CA TRP A 96 -1.59 -15.26 4.19
C TRP A 96 -2.00 -15.00 5.63
N VAL A 97 -2.07 -13.74 6.00
CA VAL A 97 -2.53 -13.31 7.32
C VAL A 97 -3.66 -12.30 7.10
N GLY A 98 -4.90 -12.74 7.16
CA GLY A 98 -6.09 -11.89 6.96
C GLY A 98 -6.45 -11.02 8.15
N GLY A 99 -5.91 -11.35 9.35
CA GLY A 99 -6.08 -10.62 10.60
C GLY A 99 -5.23 -11.25 11.70
N PHE A 100 -4.96 -10.51 12.76
CA PHE A 100 -4.02 -10.94 13.80
C PHE A 100 -4.62 -11.88 14.88
N ASN A 101 -5.96 -12.03 14.93
CA ASN A 101 -6.63 -12.94 15.85
C ASN A 101 -7.99 -13.34 15.31
N TYR A 102 -8.13 -14.58 14.82
CA TYR A 102 -9.37 -15.05 14.19
C TYR A 102 -10.57 -15.12 15.14
N LYS A 103 -10.36 -15.38 16.43
CA LYS A 103 -11.46 -15.44 17.43
C LYS A 103 -12.22 -14.12 17.50
N HIS A 104 -11.49 -13.00 17.47
CA HIS A 104 -12.05 -11.67 17.67
C HIS A 104 -12.16 -10.82 16.39
N PHE A 105 -11.35 -11.12 15.35
CA PHE A 105 -11.21 -10.34 14.12
C PHE A 105 -11.27 -11.26 12.91
N GLN A 106 -12.47 -11.72 12.58
CA GLN A 106 -12.71 -12.75 11.56
C GLN A 106 -12.71 -12.21 10.13
N PHE A 107 -12.84 -10.88 9.94
CA PHE A 107 -12.86 -10.29 8.61
C PHE A 107 -11.48 -10.37 7.96
N ASP A 108 -11.41 -11.06 6.81
CA ASP A 108 -10.17 -11.19 6.04
C ASP A 108 -9.83 -9.89 5.32
N GLN A 109 -8.81 -9.22 5.81
CA GLN A 109 -8.33 -7.95 5.25
C GLN A 109 -7.47 -8.14 3.98
N VAL A 110 -7.02 -9.35 3.65
CA VAL A 110 -6.22 -9.61 2.43
C VAL A 110 -7.12 -9.59 1.19
N TYR A 111 -8.24 -10.32 1.23
CA TYR A 111 -9.09 -10.51 0.05
C TYR A 111 -10.37 -9.67 0.10
N GLN A 112 -11.05 -9.66 1.24
CA GLN A 112 -12.32 -8.94 1.40
C GLN A 112 -12.11 -7.45 1.68
N GLY A 113 -11.03 -7.09 2.39
CA GLY A 113 -10.67 -5.72 2.72
C GLY A 113 -10.27 -4.94 1.47
N ARG A 114 -11.00 -3.86 1.17
CA ARG A 114 -10.60 -2.89 0.15
C ARG A 114 -10.32 -1.56 0.84
N ARG A 115 -9.09 -1.11 0.70
CA ARG A 115 -8.59 0.07 1.38
C ARG A 115 -7.86 0.98 0.40
N GLN A 116 -7.89 2.26 0.67
CA GLN A 116 -7.19 3.25 -0.14
C GLN A 116 -5.69 2.96 -0.10
N ILE A 117 -5.10 2.76 -1.30
CA ILE A 117 -3.73 2.26 -1.43
C ILE A 117 -2.66 3.35 -1.36
N GLY A 118 -3.05 4.62 -1.50
CA GLY A 118 -2.12 5.74 -1.45
C GLY A 118 -0.97 5.60 -2.45
N SER A 119 0.19 6.08 -2.07
CA SER A 119 1.37 6.12 -2.95
C SER A 119 1.88 4.76 -3.44
N THR A 120 1.32 3.63 -3.00
CA THR A 120 1.65 2.33 -3.60
C THR A 120 1.09 2.17 -5.01
N PHE A 121 0.23 3.08 -5.47
CA PHE A 121 -0.22 3.10 -6.87
C PHE A 121 0.77 3.80 -7.82
N LYS A 122 1.68 4.63 -7.33
CA LYS A 122 2.64 5.37 -8.17
C LYS A 122 3.45 4.49 -9.13
N PRO A 123 3.93 3.30 -8.73
CA PRO A 123 4.68 2.43 -9.66
C PRO A 123 3.93 2.09 -10.95
N PHE A 124 2.59 1.96 -10.92
CA PHE A 124 1.80 1.73 -12.14
C PHE A 124 1.87 2.92 -13.09
N LEU A 125 1.83 4.14 -12.57
CA LEU A 125 2.00 5.36 -13.38
C LEU A 125 3.42 5.44 -13.97
N TYR A 126 4.45 5.23 -13.13
CA TYR A 126 5.84 5.30 -13.58
C TYR A 126 6.16 4.19 -14.59
N ALA A 127 5.70 2.96 -14.36
CA ALA A 127 5.85 1.86 -15.32
C ALA A 127 5.15 2.18 -16.66
N THR A 128 3.96 2.78 -16.63
CA THR A 128 3.27 3.21 -17.85
C THR A 128 4.06 4.29 -18.59
N ALA A 129 4.65 5.25 -17.86
CA ALA A 129 5.47 6.31 -18.45
C ALA A 129 6.77 5.76 -19.06
N ILE A 130 7.41 4.82 -18.39
CA ILE A 130 8.61 4.11 -18.92
C ILE A 130 8.24 3.33 -20.18
N ASP A 131 7.19 2.53 -20.12
CA ASP A 131 6.78 1.65 -21.23
C ASP A 131 6.35 2.42 -22.47
N GLN A 132 5.52 3.46 -22.31
CA GLN A 132 4.93 4.19 -23.44
C GLN A 132 5.75 5.39 -23.91
N LEU A 133 6.44 6.08 -23.01
CA LEU A 133 7.20 7.29 -23.32
C LEU A 133 8.71 7.07 -23.31
N ARG A 134 9.16 5.84 -23.03
CA ARG A 134 10.58 5.47 -22.94
C ARG A 134 11.36 6.33 -21.95
N LEU A 135 10.69 6.77 -20.87
CA LEU A 135 11.34 7.60 -19.87
C LEU A 135 12.35 6.79 -19.05
N SER A 136 13.45 7.46 -18.70
CA SER A 136 14.54 6.92 -17.89
C SER A 136 14.36 7.28 -16.41
N PRO A 137 14.83 6.46 -15.47
CA PRO A 137 15.03 6.86 -14.07
C PRO A 137 15.78 8.18 -13.89
N CYS A 138 16.60 8.55 -14.86
CA CYS A 138 17.48 9.72 -14.83
C CYS A 138 16.82 10.97 -15.42
N ASP A 139 15.68 10.83 -16.10
CA ASP A 139 14.93 11.99 -16.59
C ASP A 139 14.47 12.85 -15.45
N ILE A 140 14.55 14.18 -15.63
CA ILE A 140 14.28 15.15 -14.58
C ILE A 140 13.00 15.94 -14.84
N LEU A 141 12.25 16.17 -13.75
CA LEU A 141 11.07 17.03 -13.73
C LEU A 141 11.13 18.00 -12.56
N PRO A 142 10.54 19.20 -12.68
CA PRO A 142 10.48 20.16 -11.60
C PRO A 142 9.57 19.67 -10.47
N ASP A 143 10.06 19.72 -9.23
CA ASP A 143 9.28 19.54 -8.01
C ASP A 143 8.70 20.89 -7.58
N ALA A 144 7.70 21.34 -8.31
CA ALA A 144 7.00 22.59 -8.07
C ALA A 144 5.49 22.34 -8.11
N LEU A 145 4.71 23.23 -7.51
CA LEU A 145 3.25 23.18 -7.60
C LEU A 145 2.83 23.01 -9.05
N PHE A 146 1.90 22.10 -9.27
CA PHE A 146 1.39 21.79 -10.59
C PHE A 146 -0.08 21.42 -10.49
N CYS A 147 -0.88 22.00 -11.36
CA CYS A 147 -2.30 21.71 -11.47
C CYS A 147 -2.58 21.06 -12.82
N ILE A 148 -3.40 20.03 -12.82
CA ILE A 148 -4.09 19.58 -14.02
C ILE A 148 -5.36 20.39 -14.12
N GLU A 149 -5.53 21.10 -15.25
CA GLU A 149 -6.61 22.06 -15.47
C GLU A 149 -8.00 21.39 -15.44
N PRO A 150 -9.07 22.16 -15.14
CA PRO A 150 -10.43 21.65 -15.20
C PRO A 150 -10.74 21.02 -16.57
N MET A 151 -11.59 20.02 -16.56
CA MET A 151 -12.03 19.25 -17.74
C MET A 151 -10.93 18.44 -18.45
N MET A 152 -9.69 18.50 -17.98
CA MET A 152 -8.60 17.66 -18.48
C MET A 152 -8.66 16.27 -17.84
N HIS A 153 -8.44 15.23 -18.66
CA HIS A 153 -8.37 13.83 -18.20
C HIS A 153 -9.58 13.34 -17.39
N GLY A 154 -10.78 13.92 -17.60
CA GLY A 154 -12.01 13.57 -16.88
C GLY A 154 -12.15 14.23 -15.50
N ASN A 155 -11.33 15.21 -15.19
CA ASN A 155 -11.40 16.01 -13.99
C ASN A 155 -12.38 17.18 -14.17
N VAL A 156 -13.29 17.38 -13.22
CA VAL A 156 -14.26 18.49 -13.30
C VAL A 156 -13.61 19.80 -12.86
N ASP A 157 -12.89 19.74 -11.73
CA ASP A 157 -12.19 20.87 -11.14
C ASP A 157 -10.68 20.74 -11.35
N ALA A 158 -9.93 21.84 -11.20
CA ALA A 158 -8.47 21.79 -11.22
C ALA A 158 -7.95 20.87 -10.10
N TRP A 159 -7.00 20.00 -10.45
CA TRP A 159 -6.39 19.09 -9.48
C TRP A 159 -4.93 19.47 -9.22
N CYS A 160 -4.67 20.02 -8.02
CA CYS A 160 -3.40 20.58 -7.60
C CYS A 160 -2.86 19.84 -6.37
N PRO A 161 -2.26 18.63 -6.52
CA PRO A 161 -1.78 17.88 -5.37
C PRO A 161 -0.55 18.53 -4.74
N LYS A 162 -0.53 18.55 -3.40
CA LYS A 162 0.59 19.07 -2.62
C LYS A 162 1.53 17.93 -2.20
N ASN A 163 2.81 18.24 -2.08
CA ASN A 163 3.77 17.33 -1.46
C ASN A 163 3.55 17.23 0.06
N SER A 164 3.93 16.10 0.66
CA SER A 164 3.98 15.99 2.11
C SER A 164 4.91 17.04 2.68
N GLY A 165 4.44 17.79 3.69
CA GLY A 165 5.18 18.87 4.30
C GLY A 165 5.30 20.16 3.47
N ASN A 166 4.59 20.28 2.34
CA ASN A 166 4.58 21.47 1.48
C ASN A 166 5.97 21.97 1.05
N LYS A 167 6.91 21.06 0.77
CA LYS A 167 8.27 21.38 0.32
C LYS A 167 8.38 21.20 -1.18
N TYR A 168 8.93 22.21 -1.86
CA TYR A 168 9.06 22.30 -3.32
C TYR A 168 10.40 22.94 -3.71
N GLY A 169 10.64 23.12 -5.01
CA GLY A 169 11.69 24.02 -5.52
C GLY A 169 12.96 23.32 -6.00
N GLN A 170 12.93 22.04 -6.29
CA GLN A 170 14.08 21.30 -6.83
C GLN A 170 13.71 20.60 -8.14
N MET A 171 14.69 20.47 -9.03
CA MET A 171 14.62 19.49 -10.13
C MET A 171 14.93 18.12 -9.56
N ARG A 172 14.14 17.10 -9.94
CA ARG A 172 14.31 15.73 -9.44
C ARG A 172 14.34 14.75 -10.59
N THR A 173 15.26 13.78 -10.50
CA THR A 173 15.20 12.59 -11.35
C THR A 173 13.95 11.79 -11.02
N LEU A 174 13.43 11.01 -11.97
CA LEU A 174 12.28 10.13 -11.72
C LEU A 174 12.59 9.12 -10.61
N LYS A 175 13.84 8.62 -10.52
CA LYS A 175 14.29 7.74 -9.44
C LYS A 175 14.16 8.42 -8.08
N ASN A 176 14.67 9.65 -7.93
CA ASN A 176 14.55 10.41 -6.69
C ASN A 176 13.10 10.76 -6.36
N ALA A 177 12.29 11.12 -7.37
CA ALA A 177 10.91 11.48 -7.18
C ALA A 177 10.04 10.30 -6.70
N LEU A 178 10.23 9.09 -7.26
CA LEU A 178 9.52 7.89 -6.78
C LEU A 178 10.03 7.45 -5.41
N ALA A 179 11.36 7.49 -5.19
CA ALA A 179 11.99 7.16 -3.91
C ALA A 179 11.41 7.96 -2.75
N ASN A 180 11.28 9.28 -2.94
CA ASN A 180 10.72 10.21 -1.95
C ASN A 180 9.21 10.41 -2.08
N SER A 181 8.57 9.67 -2.96
CA SER A 181 7.11 9.69 -3.14
C SER A 181 6.54 11.07 -3.46
N VAL A 182 7.24 11.86 -4.30
CA VAL A 182 6.89 13.25 -4.65
C VAL A 182 5.57 13.28 -5.44
N ASN A 183 4.60 14.08 -4.98
CA ASN A 183 3.27 14.14 -5.56
C ASN A 183 3.22 15.02 -6.81
N THR A 184 3.93 16.16 -6.81
CA THR A 184 3.97 17.11 -7.92
C THR A 184 4.56 16.48 -9.20
N VAL A 185 5.63 15.71 -9.06
CA VAL A 185 6.23 14.96 -10.19
C VAL A 185 5.26 13.89 -10.69
N SER A 186 4.59 13.17 -9.78
CA SER A 186 3.56 12.19 -10.18
C SER A 186 2.38 12.83 -10.90
N ALA A 187 1.98 14.05 -10.50
CA ALA A 187 0.93 14.80 -11.20
C ALA A 187 1.36 15.18 -12.63
N ARG A 188 2.60 15.65 -12.82
CA ARG A 188 3.15 15.95 -14.15
C ARG A 188 3.24 14.73 -15.06
N LEU A 189 3.64 13.57 -14.50
CA LEU A 189 3.63 12.32 -15.24
C LEU A 189 2.20 11.90 -15.61
N MET A 190 1.24 12.05 -14.68
CA MET A 190 -0.16 11.74 -14.93
C MET A 190 -0.75 12.63 -16.03
N ASP A 191 -0.37 13.90 -16.07
CA ASP A 191 -0.80 14.81 -17.15
C ASP A 191 -0.29 14.36 -18.53
N LYS A 192 0.97 13.87 -18.59
CA LYS A 192 1.58 13.36 -19.84
C LYS A 192 0.97 12.05 -20.31
N VAL A 193 0.76 11.11 -19.41
CA VAL A 193 0.31 9.73 -19.71
C VAL A 193 -1.22 9.67 -19.79
N GLY A 194 -1.90 10.42 -18.95
CA GLY A 194 -3.35 10.31 -18.72
C GLY A 194 -3.75 9.08 -17.90
N PRO A 195 -4.93 9.09 -17.27
CA PRO A 195 -5.36 8.00 -16.39
C PRO A 195 -5.70 6.70 -17.12
N ARG A 196 -6.15 6.76 -18.37
CA ARG A 196 -6.62 5.58 -19.12
C ARG A 196 -5.52 4.53 -19.36
N PRO A 197 -4.32 4.88 -19.86
CA PRO A 197 -3.23 3.92 -20.02
C PRO A 197 -2.81 3.27 -18.69
N VAL A 198 -2.74 4.06 -17.61
CA VAL A 198 -2.38 3.55 -16.27
C VAL A 198 -3.43 2.55 -15.75
N ILE A 199 -4.72 2.85 -15.94
CA ILE A 199 -5.81 1.93 -15.60
C ILE A 199 -5.71 0.64 -16.41
N ASN A 200 -5.43 0.75 -17.72
CA ASN A 200 -5.31 -0.42 -18.59
C ASN A 200 -4.14 -1.32 -18.14
N LEU A 201 -2.99 -0.73 -17.78
CA LEU A 201 -1.87 -1.47 -17.21
C LEU A 201 -2.28 -2.19 -15.91
N ALA A 202 -2.86 -1.46 -14.96
CA ALA A 202 -3.32 -2.02 -13.69
C ALA A 202 -4.33 -3.18 -13.88
N ARG A 203 -5.24 -3.07 -14.87
CA ARG A 203 -6.17 -4.15 -15.24
C ARG A 203 -5.46 -5.39 -15.75
N LYS A 204 -4.48 -5.24 -16.63
CA LYS A 204 -3.65 -6.36 -17.13
C LYS A 204 -2.86 -7.04 -16.01
N MET A 205 -2.50 -6.30 -14.96
CA MET A 205 -1.84 -6.80 -13.74
C MET A 205 -2.81 -7.40 -12.72
N GLY A 206 -4.07 -7.67 -13.10
CA GLY A 206 -5.04 -8.38 -12.27
C GLY A 206 -5.85 -7.52 -11.29
N ILE A 207 -5.77 -6.20 -11.34
CA ILE A 207 -6.60 -5.33 -10.50
C ILE A 207 -8.02 -5.28 -11.06
N THR A 208 -8.98 -5.80 -10.31
CA THR A 208 -10.42 -5.84 -10.67
C THR A 208 -11.24 -4.78 -9.92
N SER A 209 -10.73 -4.26 -8.81
CA SER A 209 -11.34 -3.16 -8.03
C SER A 209 -11.62 -1.94 -8.89
N TYR A 210 -12.62 -1.14 -8.52
CA TYR A 210 -12.99 0.05 -9.29
C TYR A 210 -11.84 1.07 -9.36
N LEU A 211 -11.48 1.50 -10.56
CA LEU A 211 -10.46 2.50 -10.85
C LEU A 211 -11.11 3.70 -11.54
N PRO A 212 -11.27 4.85 -10.87
CA PRO A 212 -11.88 6.03 -11.45
C PRO A 212 -10.96 6.64 -12.51
N ARG A 213 -11.55 7.13 -13.63
CA ARG A 213 -10.82 7.77 -14.71
C ARG A 213 -10.57 9.25 -14.43
N VAL A 214 -9.81 9.51 -13.38
CA VAL A 214 -9.45 10.87 -12.95
C VAL A 214 -7.97 10.96 -12.60
N PRO A 215 -7.33 12.11 -12.71
CA PRO A 215 -5.89 12.26 -12.43
C PRO A 215 -5.46 11.86 -11.03
N SER A 216 -6.33 12.02 -10.04
CA SER A 216 -6.03 11.69 -8.64
C SER A 216 -5.68 10.22 -8.40
N ILE A 217 -5.99 9.32 -9.34
CA ILE A 217 -5.55 7.92 -9.30
C ILE A 217 -4.02 7.80 -9.19
N ALA A 218 -3.26 8.78 -9.70
CA ALA A 218 -1.79 8.86 -9.56
C ALA A 218 -1.31 8.76 -8.11
N LEU A 219 -2.13 9.21 -7.17
CA LEU A 219 -1.80 9.21 -5.74
C LEU A 219 -2.49 8.07 -4.97
N GLY A 220 -3.13 7.14 -5.69
CA GLY A 220 -3.73 5.95 -5.10
C GLY A 220 -5.02 6.22 -4.33
N THR A 221 -5.91 7.02 -4.91
CA THR A 221 -7.25 7.25 -4.36
C THR A 221 -8.18 6.02 -4.38
N PRO A 222 -8.02 5.02 -5.28
CA PRO A 222 -8.85 3.83 -5.28
C PRO A 222 -8.69 2.96 -4.04
N ASP A 223 -9.76 2.24 -3.71
CA ASP A 223 -9.79 1.18 -2.72
C ASP A 223 -9.52 -0.17 -3.40
N ILE A 224 -8.39 -0.80 -3.07
CA ILE A 224 -7.94 -2.06 -3.66
C ILE A 224 -7.60 -3.05 -2.56
N SER A 225 -7.79 -4.35 -2.80
CA SER A 225 -7.42 -5.38 -1.84
C SER A 225 -5.91 -5.63 -1.81
N LEU A 226 -5.40 -6.10 -0.69
CA LEU A 226 -3.99 -6.50 -0.58
C LEU A 226 -3.66 -7.64 -1.55
N PHE A 227 -4.60 -8.56 -1.73
CA PHE A 227 -4.49 -9.66 -2.71
C PHE A 227 -4.21 -9.15 -4.13
N GLU A 228 -5.01 -8.18 -4.61
CA GLU A 228 -4.82 -7.59 -5.93
C GLU A 228 -3.48 -6.85 -6.03
N MET A 229 -3.09 -6.13 -4.98
CA MET A 229 -1.84 -5.37 -4.96
C MET A 229 -0.61 -6.28 -4.99
N VAL A 230 -0.59 -7.38 -4.23
CA VAL A 230 0.52 -8.35 -4.25
C VAL A 230 0.62 -9.03 -5.61
N GLY A 231 -0.51 -9.49 -6.17
CA GLY A 231 -0.54 -10.06 -7.52
C GLY A 231 -0.02 -9.09 -8.59
N ALA A 232 -0.44 -7.83 -8.54
CA ALA A 232 0.00 -6.81 -9.48
C ALA A 232 1.49 -6.48 -9.35
N TYR A 233 2.01 -6.33 -8.13
CA TYR A 233 3.44 -6.08 -7.91
C TYR A 233 4.33 -7.26 -8.33
N SER A 234 3.81 -8.49 -8.28
CA SER A 234 4.53 -9.67 -8.76
C SER A 234 4.89 -9.58 -10.23
N THR A 235 4.13 -8.83 -11.04
CA THR A 235 4.46 -8.57 -12.45
C THR A 235 5.79 -7.85 -12.62
N PHE A 236 6.13 -6.92 -11.74
CA PHE A 236 7.42 -6.21 -11.80
C PHE A 236 8.59 -7.16 -11.49
N ALA A 237 8.46 -7.99 -10.44
CA ALA A 237 9.50 -8.96 -10.07
C ALA A 237 9.61 -10.12 -11.06
N ASN A 238 8.56 -10.39 -11.85
CA ASN A 238 8.49 -11.46 -12.84
C ASN A 238 8.67 -10.95 -14.28
N LYS A 239 9.63 -10.04 -14.50
CA LYS A 239 10.04 -9.59 -15.85
C LYS A 239 8.89 -9.06 -16.72
N GLY A 240 7.82 -8.52 -16.08
CA GLY A 240 6.66 -7.97 -16.78
C GLY A 240 5.53 -8.97 -17.06
N ILE A 241 5.64 -10.21 -16.59
CA ILE A 241 4.64 -11.25 -16.74
C ILE A 241 3.78 -11.31 -15.48
N TYR A 242 2.48 -11.06 -15.61
CA TYR A 242 1.52 -11.29 -14.53
C TYR A 242 1.20 -12.78 -14.41
N VAL A 243 1.24 -13.31 -13.20
CA VAL A 243 0.79 -14.65 -12.85
C VAL A 243 -0.31 -14.52 -11.82
N LYS A 244 -1.48 -15.11 -12.11
CA LYS A 244 -2.63 -15.08 -11.18
C LYS A 244 -2.27 -15.80 -9.88
N PRO A 245 -2.54 -15.21 -8.69
CA PRO A 245 -2.23 -15.86 -7.43
C PRO A 245 -2.93 -17.20 -7.25
N ILE A 246 -2.17 -18.23 -6.84
CA ILE A 246 -2.60 -19.61 -6.68
C ILE A 246 -2.51 -20.01 -5.21
N MET A 247 -3.63 -20.39 -4.60
CA MET A 247 -3.68 -20.87 -3.21
C MET A 247 -3.73 -22.41 -3.14
N ILE A 248 -4.37 -23.06 -4.11
CA ILE A 248 -4.49 -24.52 -4.19
C ILE A 248 -3.88 -24.93 -5.51
N SER A 249 -2.74 -25.59 -5.46
CA SER A 249 -2.04 -26.06 -6.66
C SER A 249 -2.50 -27.43 -7.12
N ARG A 250 -2.89 -28.29 -6.16
CA ARG A 250 -3.27 -29.68 -6.46
C ARG A 250 -4.23 -30.22 -5.40
N ILE A 251 -5.16 -31.07 -5.82
CA ILE A 251 -6.06 -31.85 -4.96
C ILE A 251 -5.95 -33.31 -5.37
N GLU A 252 -5.72 -34.18 -4.40
CA GLU A 252 -5.67 -35.64 -4.59
C GLU A 252 -6.72 -36.34 -3.74
N ASP A 253 -7.17 -37.52 -4.20
CA ASP A 253 -7.96 -38.39 -3.36
C ASP A 253 -7.06 -39.16 -2.36
N LYS A 254 -7.67 -39.95 -1.49
CA LYS A 254 -6.96 -40.77 -0.49
C LYS A 254 -6.01 -41.83 -1.07
N ASN A 255 -6.10 -42.13 -2.36
CA ASN A 255 -5.28 -43.11 -3.07
C ASN A 255 -4.14 -42.44 -3.87
N GLY A 256 -4.03 -41.11 -3.84
CA GLY A 256 -3.06 -40.34 -4.61
C GLY A 256 -3.49 -40.00 -6.04
N THR A 257 -4.75 -40.28 -6.40
CA THR A 257 -5.28 -39.90 -7.71
C THR A 257 -5.48 -38.40 -7.77
N VAL A 258 -4.90 -37.75 -8.75
CA VAL A 258 -5.02 -36.28 -8.95
C VAL A 258 -6.46 -35.98 -9.41
N LEU A 259 -7.20 -35.24 -8.58
CA LEU A 259 -8.53 -34.74 -8.88
C LEU A 259 -8.52 -33.35 -9.51
N PHE A 260 -7.51 -32.55 -9.17
CA PHE A 260 -7.33 -31.22 -9.70
C PHE A 260 -5.84 -30.85 -9.64
N GLU A 261 -5.37 -30.22 -10.69
CA GLU A 261 -4.05 -29.59 -10.75
C GLU A 261 -4.18 -28.27 -11.51
N VAL A 262 -3.67 -27.19 -10.92
CA VAL A 262 -3.77 -25.87 -11.52
C VAL A 262 -2.74 -25.70 -12.64
N VAL A 263 -3.18 -25.15 -13.76
CA VAL A 263 -2.28 -24.58 -14.76
C VAL A 263 -2.17 -23.07 -14.50
N PRO A 264 -0.98 -22.52 -14.26
CA PRO A 264 -0.83 -21.10 -14.01
C PRO A 264 -1.36 -20.24 -15.16
N GLU A 265 -2.28 -19.31 -14.85
CA GLU A 265 -2.74 -18.32 -15.81
C GLU A 265 -1.74 -17.17 -15.85
N THR A 266 -1.14 -16.92 -17.01
CA THR A 266 -0.14 -15.86 -17.21
C THR A 266 -0.60 -14.85 -18.25
N THR A 267 -0.11 -13.61 -18.14
CA THR A 267 -0.38 -12.52 -19.08
C THR A 267 0.88 -11.68 -19.25
N ASP A 268 1.32 -11.49 -20.49
CA ASP A 268 2.38 -10.54 -20.83
C ASP A 268 1.82 -9.12 -20.69
N VAL A 269 2.41 -8.33 -19.79
CA VAL A 269 1.88 -6.99 -19.42
C VAL A 269 2.84 -5.87 -19.79
N LEU A 270 4.13 -6.04 -19.45
CA LEU A 270 5.21 -5.10 -19.72
C LEU A 270 6.34 -5.81 -20.44
N SER A 271 7.17 -5.07 -21.17
CA SER A 271 8.45 -5.60 -21.63
C SER A 271 9.36 -5.89 -20.42
N GLU A 272 10.27 -6.87 -20.56
CA GLU A 272 11.25 -7.20 -19.52
C GLU A 272 12.05 -5.94 -19.12
N GLU A 273 12.44 -5.12 -20.11
CA GLU A 273 13.14 -3.86 -19.89
C GLU A 273 12.30 -2.88 -19.05
N SER A 274 11.02 -2.66 -19.41
CA SER A 274 10.14 -1.72 -18.67
C SER A 274 9.91 -2.20 -17.24
N ALA A 275 9.77 -3.51 -17.01
CA ALA A 275 9.64 -4.10 -15.68
C ALA A 275 10.92 -3.91 -14.86
N TYR A 276 12.10 -4.22 -15.44
CA TYR A 276 13.40 -4.06 -14.79
C TYR A 276 13.70 -2.60 -14.41
N VAL A 277 13.46 -1.65 -15.33
CA VAL A 277 13.63 -0.22 -15.07
C VAL A 277 12.68 0.25 -13.95
N THR A 278 11.46 -0.30 -13.89
CA THR A 278 10.54 -0.01 -12.79
C THR A 278 11.04 -0.57 -11.46
N VAL A 279 11.62 -1.78 -11.46
CA VAL A 279 12.26 -2.37 -10.27
C VAL A 279 13.43 -1.51 -9.80
N ASP A 280 14.25 -0.98 -10.70
CA ASP A 280 15.35 -0.08 -10.35
C ASP A 280 14.84 1.20 -9.65
N LEU A 281 13.75 1.79 -10.14
CA LEU A 281 13.10 2.90 -9.44
C LEU A 281 12.64 2.51 -8.02
N LEU A 282 12.10 1.30 -7.86
CA LEU A 282 11.60 0.80 -6.59
C LEU A 282 12.73 0.42 -5.62
N LYS A 283 13.91 0.04 -6.10
CA LYS A 283 15.13 -0.12 -5.28
C LYS A 283 15.52 1.21 -4.64
N GLY A 284 15.45 2.32 -5.39
CA GLY A 284 15.71 3.66 -4.85
C GLY A 284 14.86 4.02 -3.63
N VAL A 285 13.63 3.50 -3.52
CA VAL A 285 12.75 3.72 -2.35
C VAL A 285 13.37 3.16 -1.07
N THR A 286 14.01 1.99 -1.14
CA THR A 286 14.61 1.32 0.02
C THR A 286 16.07 1.74 0.26
N GLU A 287 16.75 2.24 -0.75
CA GLU A 287 18.16 2.65 -0.70
C GLU A 287 18.35 4.09 -0.17
N SER A 288 17.47 5.01 -0.58
CA SER A 288 17.62 6.45 -0.27
C SER A 288 16.29 7.17 -0.04
N GLY A 289 15.16 6.46 -0.13
CA GLY A 289 13.82 7.05 -0.08
C GLY A 289 13.03 6.72 1.18
N SER A 290 11.71 6.67 1.02
CA SER A 290 10.76 6.49 2.12
C SER A 290 10.85 5.13 2.83
N GLY A 291 11.54 4.14 2.25
CA GLY A 291 11.82 2.82 2.83
C GLY A 291 13.22 2.67 3.42
N ILE A 292 14.01 3.73 3.52
CA ILE A 292 15.43 3.72 3.97
C ILE A 292 15.64 3.04 5.34
N ARG A 293 14.62 2.99 6.18
CA ARG A 293 14.69 2.31 7.48
C ARG A 293 15.08 0.83 7.38
N LEU A 294 14.84 0.18 6.24
CA LEU A 294 15.30 -1.18 6.01
C LEU A 294 16.83 -1.31 6.04
N ARG A 295 17.55 -0.24 5.71
CA ARG A 295 19.02 -0.18 5.54
C ARG A 295 19.78 0.27 6.78
N HIS A 296 19.13 1.02 7.69
CA HIS A 296 19.81 1.64 8.81
C HIS A 296 20.56 0.64 9.70
N GLN A 297 21.81 0.97 10.05
CA GLN A 297 22.71 0.15 10.87
C GLN A 297 22.49 0.35 12.40
N GLY A 298 21.63 1.25 12.81
CA GLY A 298 21.11 1.30 14.17
C GLY A 298 21.63 2.36 15.13
N ALA A 299 22.68 3.11 14.82
CA ALA A 299 23.28 4.02 15.81
C ALA A 299 23.05 5.52 15.57
N ASP A 300 22.27 5.89 14.55
CA ASP A 300 21.99 7.29 14.25
C ASP A 300 21.06 7.90 15.31
N GLU A 301 21.53 8.96 15.98
CA GLU A 301 20.74 9.73 16.95
C GLU A 301 19.43 10.27 16.35
N ALA A 302 19.42 10.64 15.07
CA ALA A 302 18.22 11.02 14.34
C ALA A 302 17.15 9.92 14.28
N ASN A 303 17.55 8.67 14.44
CA ASN A 303 16.66 7.49 14.40
C ASN A 303 16.36 6.92 15.80
N TYR A 304 16.90 7.50 16.88
CA TYR A 304 16.66 7.03 18.24
C TYR A 304 15.18 7.05 18.62
N ALA A 305 14.43 8.04 18.13
CA ALA A 305 12.98 8.10 18.31
C ALA A 305 12.26 6.87 17.73
N TYR A 306 12.74 6.35 16.59
CA TYR A 306 12.14 5.17 15.96
C TYR A 306 12.45 3.86 16.69
N LYS A 307 13.61 3.75 17.35
CA LYS A 307 14.00 2.56 18.12
C LYS A 307 12.97 2.21 19.21
N ASN A 308 12.35 3.22 19.80
CA ASN A 308 11.35 3.03 20.84
C ASN A 308 9.91 2.93 20.30
N VAL A 309 9.67 3.29 19.05
CA VAL A 309 8.33 3.36 18.44
C VAL A 309 8.10 2.19 17.47
N VAL A 310 9.16 1.71 16.82
CA VAL A 310 9.06 0.74 15.73
C VAL A 310 9.65 -0.59 16.15
N THR A 311 8.82 -1.62 16.25
CA THR A 311 9.22 -2.96 16.68
C THR A 311 10.29 -3.56 15.76
N GLY A 312 11.33 -4.14 16.36
CA GLY A 312 12.40 -4.88 15.67
C GLY A 312 13.45 -4.02 14.96
N TYR A 313 13.36 -2.70 15.03
CA TYR A 313 14.36 -1.79 14.49
C TYR A 313 15.68 -1.86 15.29
N PRO A 314 16.88 -1.78 14.67
CA PRO A 314 17.18 -1.64 13.23
C PRO A 314 17.06 -2.97 12.46
N TYR A 315 16.72 -2.89 11.16
CA TYR A 315 16.51 -4.09 10.33
C TYR A 315 17.77 -4.53 9.59
N GLN A 316 18.63 -3.61 9.16
CA GLN A 316 19.99 -3.82 8.64
C GLN A 316 20.09 -4.70 7.39
N PHE A 317 19.08 -4.71 6.54
CA PHE A 317 19.16 -5.46 5.27
C PHE A 317 20.23 -4.90 4.34
N GLN A 318 21.04 -5.78 3.76
CA GLN A 318 22.10 -5.43 2.82
C GLN A 318 21.77 -5.80 1.37
N ASN A 319 20.96 -6.85 1.19
CA ASN A 319 20.58 -7.35 -0.13
C ASN A 319 19.69 -6.36 -0.89
N PRO A 320 19.68 -6.41 -2.23
CA PRO A 320 18.75 -5.61 -3.03
C PRO A 320 17.28 -5.89 -2.67
N ILE A 321 16.53 -4.84 -2.40
CA ILE A 321 15.09 -4.89 -2.10
C ILE A 321 14.44 -3.77 -2.88
N ALA A 322 13.45 -4.10 -3.70
CA ALA A 322 12.57 -3.13 -4.32
C ALA A 322 11.30 -2.98 -3.50
N GLY A 323 10.75 -1.78 -3.40
CA GLY A 323 9.54 -1.60 -2.59
C GLY A 323 8.89 -0.23 -2.73
N LYS A 324 7.72 -0.08 -2.12
CA LYS A 324 7.01 1.21 -2.06
C LYS A 324 6.21 1.33 -0.78
N THR A 325 6.36 2.45 -0.10
CA THR A 325 5.51 2.86 1.01
C THR A 325 4.23 3.51 0.51
N GLY A 326 3.13 3.29 1.20
CA GLY A 326 1.87 3.98 1.00
C GLY A 326 1.38 4.58 2.32
N THR A 327 0.86 5.79 2.23
CA THR A 327 0.18 6.48 3.33
C THR A 327 -0.99 7.22 2.71
N THR A 328 -2.17 7.08 3.30
CA THR A 328 -3.35 7.80 2.86
C THR A 328 -3.46 9.14 3.56
N GLN A 329 -4.34 10.00 3.04
CA GLN A 329 -4.70 11.22 3.74
C GLN A 329 -5.23 10.87 5.13
N ASN A 330 -4.99 11.74 6.11
CA ASN A 330 -5.34 11.56 7.52
C ASN A 330 -4.70 10.31 8.16
N GLN A 331 -3.67 9.71 7.57
CA GLN A 331 -2.91 8.58 8.13
C GLN A 331 -3.79 7.38 8.56
N SER A 332 -4.91 7.14 7.85
CA SER A 332 -5.85 6.06 8.17
C SER A 332 -5.39 4.69 7.68
N ASP A 333 -4.54 4.66 6.65
CA ASP A 333 -4.03 3.44 6.04
C ASP A 333 -2.52 3.56 5.79
N GLY A 334 -1.77 2.60 6.29
CA GLY A 334 -0.35 2.42 6.03
C GLY A 334 -0.10 1.16 5.23
N TRP A 335 0.67 1.30 4.14
CA TRP A 335 1.02 0.21 3.24
C TRP A 335 2.53 0.09 3.07
N PHE A 336 2.99 -1.13 2.92
CA PHE A 336 4.31 -1.40 2.37
C PHE A 336 4.24 -2.59 1.42
N MET A 337 4.67 -2.35 0.19
CA MET A 337 4.88 -3.39 -0.82
C MET A 337 6.38 -3.57 -0.98
N GLY A 338 6.89 -4.76 -0.69
CA GLY A 338 8.31 -5.06 -0.80
C GLY A 338 8.55 -6.35 -1.58
N MET A 339 9.63 -6.41 -2.34
CA MET A 339 9.95 -7.56 -3.17
C MET A 339 11.45 -7.81 -3.27
N VAL A 340 11.77 -9.08 -3.39
CA VAL A 340 13.05 -9.65 -3.85
C VAL A 340 12.73 -10.54 -5.05
N PRO A 341 13.72 -11.03 -5.82
CA PRO A 341 13.47 -11.72 -7.09
C PRO A 341 12.43 -12.85 -7.04
N ASN A 342 12.37 -13.62 -5.94
CA ASN A 342 11.49 -14.78 -5.83
C ASN A 342 10.39 -14.66 -4.75
N LEU A 343 10.23 -13.48 -4.15
CA LEU A 343 9.16 -13.25 -3.16
C LEU A 343 8.66 -11.81 -3.20
N VAL A 344 7.36 -11.63 -3.38
CA VAL A 344 6.66 -10.35 -3.25
C VAL A 344 5.76 -10.40 -2.03
N THR A 345 5.90 -9.43 -1.15
CA THR A 345 5.13 -9.35 0.11
C THR A 345 4.51 -7.99 0.27
N GLY A 346 3.22 -7.96 0.48
CA GLY A 346 2.46 -6.75 0.81
C GLY A 346 1.97 -6.79 2.25
N VAL A 347 1.98 -5.62 2.88
CA VAL A 347 1.44 -5.41 4.23
C VAL A 347 0.55 -4.18 4.24
N TRP A 348 -0.61 -4.31 4.86
CA TRP A 348 -1.50 -3.20 5.19
C TRP A 348 -1.76 -3.14 6.69
N VAL A 349 -1.82 -1.91 7.21
CA VAL A 349 -2.23 -1.61 8.59
C VAL A 349 -3.15 -0.40 8.60
N GLY A 350 -4.25 -0.46 9.34
CA GLY A 350 -5.19 0.67 9.47
C GLY A 350 -6.29 0.42 10.49
N GLY A 351 -7.06 1.45 10.79
CA GLY A 351 -8.27 1.31 11.60
C GLY A 351 -9.37 0.55 10.85
N ASP A 352 -10.28 -0.08 11.58
CA ASP A 352 -11.50 -0.66 11.00
C ASP A 352 -12.35 0.40 10.29
N ASP A 353 -12.35 1.61 10.82
CA ASP A 353 -12.93 2.83 10.26
C ASP A 353 -11.83 3.84 9.92
N ARG A 354 -11.98 4.60 8.82
CA ARG A 354 -11.01 5.64 8.44
C ARG A 354 -10.94 6.82 9.40
N ALA A 355 -11.97 7.01 10.19
CA ALA A 355 -11.99 8.00 11.27
C ALA A 355 -11.12 7.60 12.47
N VAL A 356 -10.63 6.35 12.48
CA VAL A 356 -9.64 5.85 13.45
C VAL A 356 -8.27 5.90 12.79
N HIS A 357 -7.50 6.93 13.11
CA HIS A 357 -6.19 7.18 12.50
C HIS A 357 -5.25 7.87 13.49
N PHE A 358 -3.99 8.00 13.11
CA PHE A 358 -3.02 8.77 13.87
C PHE A 358 -3.14 10.25 13.55
N GLU A 359 -2.96 11.09 14.56
CA GLU A 359 -2.92 12.54 14.41
C GLU A 359 -1.64 12.99 13.68
N ASP A 360 -0.50 12.30 13.94
CA ASP A 360 0.79 12.61 13.38
C ASP A 360 1.23 11.59 12.32
N ILE A 361 1.75 12.10 11.21
CA ILE A 361 2.30 11.29 10.12
C ILE A 361 3.50 10.44 10.59
N ALA A 362 4.26 10.87 11.60
CA ALA A 362 5.39 10.11 12.12
C ALA A 362 4.97 8.72 12.61
N PHE A 363 3.77 8.60 13.17
CA PHE A 363 3.19 7.33 13.63
C PHE A 363 2.32 6.66 12.55
N GLY A 364 1.57 7.45 11.77
CA GLY A 364 0.57 6.97 10.83
C GLY A 364 1.06 6.73 9.40
N GLN A 365 2.36 6.84 9.11
CA GLN A 365 2.90 6.54 7.79
C GLN A 365 3.17 5.04 7.58
N GLY A 366 3.08 4.58 6.33
CA GLY A 366 3.36 3.19 5.97
C GLY A 366 4.73 2.68 6.40
N ALA A 367 5.75 3.57 6.41
CA ALA A 367 7.08 3.27 6.91
C ALA A 367 7.14 3.01 8.44
N THR A 368 6.13 3.40 9.20
CA THR A 368 6.03 3.14 10.64
C THR A 368 5.03 2.03 10.95
N MET A 369 3.92 1.95 10.21
CA MET A 369 2.86 0.96 10.45
C MET A 369 3.12 -0.37 9.76
N ALA A 370 3.38 -0.39 8.46
CA ALA A 370 3.40 -1.60 7.64
C ALA A 370 4.82 -2.15 7.37
N LEU A 371 5.79 -1.27 7.09
CA LEU A 371 7.17 -1.67 6.81
C LEU A 371 7.81 -2.51 7.93
N PRO A 372 7.59 -2.23 9.25
CA PRO A 372 8.12 -3.06 10.33
C PRO A 372 7.65 -4.50 10.29
N ILE A 373 6.37 -4.74 9.96
CA ILE A 373 5.82 -6.10 9.84
C ILE A 373 6.50 -6.83 8.69
N TRP A 374 6.64 -6.16 7.55
CA TRP A 374 7.38 -6.71 6.40
C TRP A 374 8.83 -7.04 6.76
N ALA A 375 9.52 -6.13 7.43
CA ALA A 375 10.92 -6.31 7.80
C ALA A 375 11.13 -7.48 8.77
N MET A 376 10.28 -7.60 9.78
CA MET A 376 10.35 -8.72 10.73
C MET A 376 10.03 -10.06 10.06
N TYR A 377 9.04 -10.10 9.17
CA TYR A 377 8.71 -11.27 8.37
C TYR A 377 9.89 -11.71 7.51
N MET A 378 10.50 -10.79 6.75
CA MET A 378 11.63 -11.10 5.88
C MET A 378 12.86 -11.55 6.68
N ARG A 379 13.14 -10.92 7.83
CA ARG A 379 14.23 -11.34 8.70
C ARG A 379 14.03 -12.79 9.18
N GLY A 380 12.83 -13.13 9.67
CA GLY A 380 12.52 -14.51 10.05
C GLY A 380 12.56 -15.49 8.85
N ALA A 381 12.15 -15.05 7.66
CA ALA A 381 12.24 -15.87 6.46
C ALA A 381 13.68 -16.15 6.03
N TYR A 382 14.60 -15.18 6.17
CA TYR A 382 16.03 -15.37 5.89
C TYR A 382 16.76 -16.24 6.91
N GLU A 383 16.23 -16.36 8.14
CA GLU A 383 16.76 -17.28 9.14
C GLU A 383 16.49 -18.77 8.83
N ILE A 384 15.67 -19.05 7.80
CA ILE A 384 15.28 -20.41 7.38
C ILE A 384 15.80 -20.64 5.95
N PRO A 385 17.02 -21.15 5.76
CA PRO A 385 17.63 -21.32 4.43
C PRO A 385 16.81 -22.20 3.48
N GLU A 386 16.06 -23.15 4.00
CA GLU A 386 15.22 -24.09 3.24
C GLU A 386 14.11 -23.38 2.46
N LEU A 387 13.74 -22.15 2.85
CA LEU A 387 12.77 -21.33 2.11
C LEU A 387 13.36 -20.81 0.80
N GLY A 388 14.69 -20.77 0.66
CA GLY A 388 15.38 -20.37 -0.56
C GLY A 388 15.06 -18.93 -0.99
N ILE A 389 14.82 -18.01 -0.04
CA ILE A 389 14.52 -16.61 -0.35
C ILE A 389 15.79 -15.93 -0.90
N SER A 390 15.67 -15.33 -2.08
CA SER A 390 16.80 -14.72 -2.76
C SER A 390 17.40 -13.53 -2.02
N LEU A 391 18.74 -13.52 -1.94
CA LEU A 391 19.53 -12.37 -1.51
C LEU A 391 20.19 -11.65 -2.69
N GLU A 392 20.05 -12.21 -3.90
CA GLU A 392 20.62 -11.68 -5.13
C GLU A 392 19.83 -10.47 -5.65
N ASP A 393 20.42 -9.74 -6.58
CA ASP A 393 19.72 -8.67 -7.29
C ASP A 393 18.75 -9.24 -8.35
N PHE A 394 17.86 -8.39 -8.82
CA PHE A 394 16.97 -8.71 -9.93
C PHE A 394 17.79 -8.87 -11.21
N GLU A 395 17.49 -9.90 -11.98
CA GLU A 395 18.17 -10.18 -13.24
C GLU A 395 17.89 -9.08 -14.26
N ALA A 396 18.97 -8.51 -14.81
CA ALA A 396 18.87 -7.50 -15.85
C ALA A 396 18.50 -8.16 -17.19
N PRO A 397 17.72 -7.48 -18.06
CA PRO A 397 17.43 -7.97 -19.39
C PRO A 397 18.71 -8.01 -20.23
N GLU A 398 18.77 -8.93 -21.20
CA GLU A 398 19.92 -9.03 -22.13
C GLU A 398 20.19 -7.70 -22.85
N LYS A 399 19.15 -6.94 -23.13
CA LYS A 399 19.27 -5.64 -23.78
C LYS A 399 18.57 -4.57 -22.94
N LEU A 400 19.36 -3.63 -22.45
CA LEU A 400 18.89 -2.45 -21.74
C LEU A 400 19.18 -1.20 -22.61
N THR A 401 18.12 -0.57 -23.12
CA THR A 401 18.23 0.61 -23.97
C THR A 401 17.89 1.89 -23.23
N ILE A 402 17.16 1.78 -22.11
CA ILE A 402 16.85 2.89 -21.22
C ILE A 402 17.99 3.01 -20.19
N PRO A 403 18.68 4.16 -20.11
CA PRO A 403 19.74 4.36 -19.13
C PRO A 403 19.18 4.39 -17.71
N ILE A 404 19.78 3.64 -16.79
CA ILE A 404 19.44 3.61 -15.36
C ILE A 404 20.50 4.22 -14.47
N ASP A 405 21.72 4.39 -15.00
CA ASP A 405 22.82 5.08 -14.32
C ASP A 405 22.71 6.58 -14.58
N CYS A 406 22.37 7.32 -13.51
CA CYS A 406 22.06 8.74 -13.56
C CYS A 406 23.32 9.64 -13.47
N GLN A 407 24.47 9.20 -13.90
CA GLN A 407 25.67 10.06 -14.00
C GLN A 407 25.48 11.21 -14.99
N GLN A 408 24.61 11.02 -16.01
CA GLN A 408 24.19 12.07 -16.93
C GLN A 408 22.69 12.34 -16.77
N GLU A 409 22.35 13.43 -16.10
CA GLU A 409 20.97 13.87 -15.99
C GLU A 409 20.42 14.35 -17.34
N THR A 410 19.32 13.77 -17.80
CA THR A 410 18.65 14.13 -19.06
C THR A 410 17.32 14.83 -18.77
N PRO A 411 17.11 16.08 -19.21
CA PRO A 411 15.81 16.75 -19.06
C PRO A 411 14.73 16.10 -19.93
N ILE A 412 13.53 15.93 -19.38
CA ILE A 412 12.37 15.46 -20.17
C ILE A 412 11.94 16.56 -21.15
N ASN A 413 11.52 16.17 -22.36
CA ASN A 413 11.06 17.05 -23.45
C ASN A 413 12.14 17.90 -24.10
N GLY A 414 13.38 17.47 -24.15
CA GLY A 414 14.42 18.21 -24.85
C GLY A 414 14.73 19.60 -24.24
N LEU A 415 14.36 19.80 -22.96
CA LEU A 415 14.80 20.98 -22.22
C LEU A 415 16.33 20.94 -22.14
N ASN A 416 17.00 21.75 -22.97
CA ASN A 416 18.45 21.83 -23.01
C ASN A 416 18.99 22.41 -21.70
N LYS A 417 20.15 21.94 -21.24
CA LYS A 417 20.83 22.47 -20.05
C LYS A 417 21.07 24.00 -20.15
N GLU A 418 21.20 24.53 -21.36
CA GLU A 418 21.44 25.95 -21.62
C GLU A 418 20.20 26.82 -21.40
N ASN A 419 18.99 26.28 -21.54
CA ASN A 419 17.72 27.05 -21.40
C ASN A 419 17.07 26.88 -20.02
N LYS A 420 17.77 26.31 -19.04
CA LYS A 420 17.20 26.04 -17.70
C LYS A 420 16.64 27.29 -16.96
N LYS A 421 17.09 28.49 -17.29
CA LYS A 421 16.58 29.75 -16.71
C LYS A 421 15.37 30.26 -17.45
N GLU A 422 15.39 30.26 -18.78
CA GLU A 422 14.30 30.78 -19.62
C GLU A 422 13.06 29.88 -19.58
N ASP A 423 13.25 28.54 -19.53
CA ASP A 423 12.13 27.60 -19.47
C ASP A 423 11.42 27.56 -18.09
N LEU A 424 12.11 27.95 -17.01
CA LEU A 424 11.50 28.14 -15.70
C LEU A 424 10.64 29.40 -15.64
N GLU A 425 11.02 30.48 -16.36
CA GLU A 425 10.20 31.70 -16.49
C GLU A 425 8.98 31.48 -17.38
N GLY A 426 9.09 30.61 -18.42
CA GLY A 426 7.97 30.22 -19.29
C GLY A 426 6.95 29.27 -18.66
N LEU A 427 7.26 28.66 -17.50
CA LEU A 427 6.37 27.77 -16.76
C LEU A 427 5.49 28.48 -15.71
N GLY A 428 5.51 29.82 -15.66
CA GLY A 428 4.61 30.62 -14.83
C GLY A 428 4.83 30.47 -13.33
N PHE A 429 6.08 30.63 -12.87
CA PHE A 429 6.45 30.73 -11.45
C PHE A 429 6.42 32.19 -10.99
#